data_9f0ae9e15a4e4c50a05ca22b7c3f7898
#
_entry.id   9f0ae9e15a4e4c50a05ca22b7c3f7898
#
_cell.length_a   1.000
_cell.length_b   1.000
_cell.length_c   1.000
_cell.angle_alpha   90.00
_cell.angle_beta   90.00
_cell.angle_gamma   90.00
#
_symmetry.space_group_name_H-M   'P 1'
#
loop_
_entity.id
_entity.type
_entity.pdbx_description
1 polymer ?
#
loop_
_entity_poly.entity_id
_entity_poly.type
_entity_poly.pdbx_seq_one_letter_code
_entity_poly.pdbx_strand_id
1 'polypeptide(L)'
;MIYCDSSAPVEYEVAVGRYLAAAPLGEGSRRVYRIALANWSWLMADRPVPVGAARRGARPPVLPLAVLDGPAAPALLQSALARRAADADPRTLNRELSILRGALAWWQEQGWLAADPAAGLRPLPRPEAAAPLGPDELRAVLALRAPLRERVTWRLLHESGAPVESVLALDVDHLDLLHRCTLPGPGRPALRWRAASARLLPLLVAGRTGGPLLLTERRAPAGTPAADRCPGTGRGRLSYRRAAELFTTATRRMDPAGRGYTLHQLRPGPVGEEA
;
A
#
# COMPACT_ATOMS: atom_id res chain seq x y z
N MET A 1 16.51 -4.13 33.78
CA MET A 1 15.95 -5.49 33.56
C MET A 1 14.43 -5.37 33.69
N ILE A 2 13.71 -5.17 32.57
CA ILE A 2 12.25 -5.06 32.57
C ILE A 2 11.74 -6.50 32.59
N TYR A 3 11.14 -6.89 33.72
CA TYR A 3 10.40 -8.15 33.82
C TYR A 3 9.27 -8.12 32.79
N CYS A 4 9.43 -8.85 31.69
CA CYS A 4 8.35 -9.14 30.78
C CYS A 4 7.42 -10.09 31.53
N ASP A 5 6.30 -9.57 32.05
CA ASP A 5 5.24 -10.37 32.63
C ASP A 5 4.77 -11.38 31.57
N SER A 6 5.17 -12.64 31.74
CA SER A 6 4.92 -13.73 30.78
C SER A 6 3.50 -14.29 30.89
N SER A 7 2.65 -13.69 31.75
CA SER A 7 1.27 -14.13 31.88
C SER A 7 0.45 -13.77 30.65
N ALA A 8 -0.43 -14.69 30.23
CA ALA A 8 -1.35 -14.43 29.14
C ALA A 8 -2.23 -13.21 29.46
N PRO A 9 -2.34 -12.24 28.53
CA PRO A 9 -3.20 -11.08 28.76
C PRO A 9 -4.66 -11.50 28.78
N VAL A 10 -5.44 -10.90 29.66
CA VAL A 10 -6.88 -11.17 29.78
C VAL A 10 -7.64 -10.65 28.56
N GLU A 11 -7.18 -9.52 27.99
CA GLU A 11 -7.87 -8.82 26.91
C GLU A 11 -7.15 -8.92 25.58
N TYR A 12 -7.89 -9.08 24.51
CA TYR A 12 -7.41 -9.09 23.12
C TYR A 12 -6.61 -7.83 22.78
N GLU A 13 -7.09 -6.64 23.15
CA GLU A 13 -6.41 -5.37 22.83
C GLU A 13 -5.06 -5.25 23.53
N VAL A 14 -4.92 -5.78 24.74
CA VAL A 14 -3.65 -5.86 25.45
C VAL A 14 -2.69 -6.81 24.73
N ALA A 15 -3.18 -7.96 24.27
CA ALA A 15 -2.40 -8.92 23.48
C ALA A 15 -1.93 -8.29 22.15
N VAL A 16 -2.79 -7.54 21.46
CA VAL A 16 -2.45 -6.76 20.27
C VAL A 16 -1.34 -5.74 20.58
N GLY A 17 -1.46 -5.00 21.67
CA GLY A 17 -0.46 -4.02 22.09
C GLY A 17 0.91 -4.65 22.32
N ARG A 18 0.99 -5.79 23.01
CA ARG A 18 2.23 -6.56 23.25
C ARG A 18 2.84 -7.09 21.95
N TYR A 19 2.04 -7.65 21.04
CA TYR A 19 2.48 -8.08 19.72
C TYR A 19 3.09 -6.93 18.92
N LEU A 20 2.40 -5.80 18.83
CA LEU A 20 2.87 -4.63 18.09
C LEU A 20 4.14 -4.00 18.67
N ALA A 21 4.37 -4.14 19.97
CA ALA A 21 5.59 -3.70 20.63
C ALA A 21 6.78 -4.62 20.31
N ALA A 22 6.55 -5.94 20.26
CA ALA A 22 7.57 -6.95 19.99
C ALA A 22 7.93 -7.07 18.50
N ALA A 23 6.97 -6.83 17.60
CA ALA A 23 7.16 -7.01 16.16
C ALA A 23 8.14 -5.95 15.57
N PRO A 24 9.10 -6.35 14.72
CA PRO A 24 10.06 -5.45 14.08
C PRO A 24 9.41 -4.63 12.96
N LEU A 25 8.44 -3.80 13.32
CA LEU A 25 7.64 -3.00 12.39
C LEU A 25 8.04 -1.53 12.44
N GLY A 26 8.21 -0.91 11.26
CA GLY A 26 8.28 0.53 11.15
C GLY A 26 6.94 1.20 11.54
N GLU A 27 6.97 2.49 11.85
CA GLU A 27 5.80 3.23 12.36
C GLU A 27 4.56 3.12 11.44
N GLY A 28 4.75 3.29 10.13
CA GLY A 28 3.68 3.16 9.15
C GLY A 28 3.04 1.77 9.14
N SER A 29 3.86 0.71 9.18
CA SER A 29 3.38 -0.68 9.22
C SER A 29 2.67 -0.96 10.54
N ARG A 30 3.22 -0.50 11.67
CA ARG A 30 2.61 -0.66 12.99
C ARG A 30 1.21 -0.06 13.05
N ARG A 31 1.01 1.12 12.44
CA ARG A 31 -0.32 1.73 12.31
C ARG A 31 -1.29 0.86 11.51
N VAL A 32 -0.84 0.30 10.39
CA VAL A 32 -1.68 -0.58 9.56
C VAL A 32 -2.05 -1.86 10.30
N TYR A 33 -1.10 -2.48 10.99
CA TYR A 33 -1.33 -3.68 11.79
C TYR A 33 -2.33 -3.43 12.91
N ARG A 34 -2.19 -2.31 13.64
CA ARG A 34 -3.14 -1.91 14.69
C ARG A 34 -4.56 -1.78 14.13
N ILE A 35 -4.72 -1.13 12.98
CA ILE A 35 -6.04 -0.96 12.34
C ILE A 35 -6.62 -2.32 11.94
N ALA A 36 -5.81 -3.20 11.33
CA ALA A 36 -6.25 -4.52 10.91
C ALA A 36 -6.71 -5.38 12.11
N LEU A 37 -5.92 -5.43 13.17
CA LEU A 37 -6.26 -6.19 14.37
C LEU A 37 -7.48 -5.61 15.10
N ALA A 38 -7.62 -4.28 15.17
CA ALA A 38 -8.83 -3.65 15.67
C ALA A 38 -10.08 -3.97 14.81
N ASN A 39 -9.95 -4.07 13.48
CA ASN A 39 -11.06 -4.50 12.63
C ASN A 39 -11.55 -5.91 13.01
N TRP A 40 -10.64 -6.84 13.32
CA TRP A 40 -10.99 -8.18 13.77
C TRP A 40 -11.74 -8.17 15.10
N SER A 41 -11.40 -7.29 16.06
CA SER A 41 -12.17 -7.21 17.32
C SER A 41 -13.60 -6.76 17.07
N TRP A 42 -13.86 -5.80 16.18
CA TRP A 42 -15.21 -5.40 15.79
C TRP A 42 -15.98 -6.55 15.16
N LEU A 43 -15.36 -7.29 14.27
CA LEU A 43 -15.97 -8.42 13.57
C LEU A 43 -16.28 -9.59 14.52
N MET A 44 -15.37 -9.90 15.44
CA MET A 44 -15.59 -10.94 16.45
C MET A 44 -16.69 -10.59 17.46
N ALA A 45 -16.87 -9.28 17.73
CA ALA A 45 -17.96 -8.80 18.58
C ALA A 45 -19.29 -8.63 17.83
N ASP A 46 -19.38 -9.11 16.58
CA ASP A 46 -20.57 -8.96 15.72
C ASP A 46 -20.98 -7.50 15.48
N ARG A 47 -20.01 -6.59 15.35
CA ARG A 47 -20.23 -5.17 15.12
C ARG A 47 -19.65 -4.72 13.80
N PRO A 48 -20.25 -3.72 13.13
CA PRO A 48 -19.70 -3.17 11.89
C PRO A 48 -18.35 -2.48 12.16
N VAL A 49 -17.40 -2.67 11.23
CA VAL A 49 -16.11 -2.00 11.30
C VAL A 49 -16.27 -0.50 11.01
N PRO A 50 -15.83 0.40 11.90
CA PRO A 50 -15.94 1.83 11.66
C PRO A 50 -15.14 2.27 10.43
N VAL A 51 -15.74 3.10 9.57
CA VAL A 51 -15.11 3.62 8.35
C VAL A 51 -15.10 5.15 8.30
N GLY A 52 -14.19 5.73 7.55
CA GLY A 52 -14.11 7.16 7.34
C GLY A 52 -14.05 7.98 8.64
N ALA A 53 -14.98 8.92 8.80
CA ALA A 53 -15.04 9.80 9.97
C ALA A 53 -15.41 9.06 11.26
N ALA A 54 -16.24 8.01 11.17
CA ALA A 54 -16.66 7.20 12.32
C ALA A 54 -15.49 6.45 12.98
N ARG A 55 -14.39 6.25 12.28
CA ARG A 55 -13.17 5.64 12.85
C ARG A 55 -12.47 6.54 13.86
N ARG A 56 -12.64 7.85 13.75
CA ARG A 56 -12.01 8.80 14.68
C ARG A 56 -12.69 8.71 16.05
N GLY A 57 -11.91 8.29 17.06
CA GLY A 57 -12.41 8.12 18.43
C GLY A 57 -13.18 6.81 18.69
N ALA A 58 -13.38 5.96 17.67
CA ALA A 58 -13.98 4.65 17.89
C ALA A 58 -13.02 3.79 18.73
N ARG A 59 -13.57 3.20 19.80
CA ARG A 59 -12.84 2.25 20.65
C ARG A 59 -13.24 0.83 20.28
N PRO A 60 -12.26 -0.06 20.01
CA PRO A 60 -12.56 -1.46 19.75
C PRO A 60 -13.33 -2.08 20.91
N PRO A 61 -14.22 -3.05 20.63
CA PRO A 61 -14.90 -3.81 21.69
C PRO A 61 -13.90 -4.52 22.59
N VAL A 62 -14.18 -4.53 23.88
CA VAL A 62 -13.41 -5.32 24.85
C VAL A 62 -13.77 -6.79 24.64
N LEU A 63 -12.76 -7.61 24.33
CA LEU A 63 -12.90 -9.06 24.12
C LEU A 63 -11.88 -9.80 25.00
N PRO A 64 -12.28 -10.84 25.72
CA PRO A 64 -11.30 -11.72 26.36
C PRO A 64 -10.44 -12.43 25.30
N LEU A 65 -9.13 -12.53 25.52
CA LEU A 65 -8.25 -13.29 24.61
C LEU A 65 -8.66 -14.77 24.55
N ALA A 66 -9.14 -15.30 25.65
CA ALA A 66 -9.64 -16.68 25.77
C ALA A 66 -10.75 -17.06 24.76
N VAL A 67 -11.44 -16.08 24.18
CA VAL A 67 -12.42 -16.32 23.09
C VAL A 67 -11.75 -16.98 21.89
N LEU A 68 -10.45 -16.73 21.66
CA LEU A 68 -9.66 -17.32 20.57
C LEU A 68 -9.09 -18.69 20.89
N ASP A 69 -9.15 -19.13 22.13
CA ASP A 69 -8.64 -20.44 22.57
C ASP A 69 -9.77 -21.46 22.81
N GLY A 70 -11.02 -21.01 22.71
CA GLY A 70 -12.19 -21.85 22.89
C GLY A 70 -12.56 -22.65 21.63
N PRO A 71 -13.35 -23.76 21.79
CA PRO A 71 -13.75 -24.61 20.66
C PRO A 71 -14.60 -23.87 19.61
N ALA A 72 -15.22 -22.76 19.95
CA ALA A 72 -16.00 -21.91 19.04
C ALA A 72 -15.14 -20.92 18.23
N ALA A 73 -13.88 -20.75 18.57
CA ALA A 73 -13.01 -19.75 17.95
C ALA A 73 -12.88 -19.89 16.41
N PRO A 74 -12.71 -21.10 15.83
CA PRO A 74 -12.67 -21.25 14.39
C PRO A 74 -13.95 -20.78 13.70
N ALA A 75 -15.12 -21.12 14.24
CA ALA A 75 -16.42 -20.71 13.70
C ALA A 75 -16.63 -19.19 13.82
N LEU A 76 -16.22 -18.59 14.94
CA LEU A 76 -16.25 -17.16 15.17
C LEU A 76 -15.42 -16.41 14.12
N LEU A 77 -14.17 -16.85 13.89
CA LEU A 77 -13.28 -16.23 12.89
C LEU A 77 -13.77 -16.46 11.46
N GLN A 78 -14.35 -17.62 11.15
CA GLN A 78 -14.97 -17.89 9.83
C GLN A 78 -16.13 -16.94 9.56
N SER A 79 -17.02 -16.73 10.55
CA SER A 79 -18.14 -15.79 10.46
C SER A 79 -17.64 -14.34 10.30
N ALA A 80 -16.63 -13.94 11.07
CA ALA A 80 -15.98 -12.63 10.98
C ALA A 80 -15.40 -12.38 9.58
N LEU A 81 -14.71 -13.39 9.02
CA LEU A 81 -14.15 -13.34 7.67
C LEU A 81 -15.22 -13.18 6.61
N ALA A 82 -16.31 -13.97 6.69
CA ALA A 82 -17.41 -13.92 5.74
C ALA A 82 -18.09 -12.54 5.72
N ARG A 83 -18.35 -11.96 6.90
CA ARG A 83 -18.92 -10.61 7.01
C ARG A 83 -17.99 -9.55 6.43
N ARG A 84 -16.69 -9.64 6.71
CA ARG A 84 -15.73 -8.70 6.17
C ARG A 84 -15.61 -8.79 4.67
N ALA A 85 -15.77 -10.00 4.09
CA ALA A 85 -15.72 -10.24 2.65
C ALA A 85 -16.84 -9.53 1.88
N ALA A 86 -17.98 -9.25 2.53
CA ALA A 86 -19.08 -8.51 1.91
C ALA A 86 -18.72 -7.04 1.63
N ASP A 87 -17.86 -6.42 2.46
CA ASP A 87 -17.62 -4.98 2.45
C ASP A 87 -16.18 -4.60 2.06
N ALA A 88 -15.25 -5.56 2.04
CA ALA A 88 -13.84 -5.27 1.81
C ALA A 88 -13.34 -5.83 0.48
N ASP A 89 -12.45 -5.08 -0.16
CA ASP A 89 -11.66 -5.60 -1.28
C ASP A 89 -10.86 -6.84 -0.86
N PRO A 90 -10.83 -7.93 -1.67
CA PRO A 90 -10.15 -9.18 -1.35
C PRO A 90 -8.66 -9.01 -0.99
N ARG A 91 -7.96 -8.05 -1.59
CA ARG A 91 -6.54 -7.76 -1.25
C ARG A 91 -6.41 -7.18 0.15
N THR A 92 -7.33 -6.29 0.52
CA THR A 92 -7.37 -5.70 1.87
C THR A 92 -7.66 -6.79 2.90
N LEU A 93 -8.66 -7.62 2.65
CA LEU A 93 -9.04 -8.69 3.56
C LEU A 93 -7.95 -9.75 3.71
N ASN A 94 -7.30 -10.16 2.61
CA ASN A 94 -6.18 -11.10 2.67
C ASN A 94 -4.99 -10.52 3.46
N ARG A 95 -4.76 -9.21 3.36
CA ARG A 95 -3.75 -8.54 4.19
C ARG A 95 -4.15 -8.53 5.67
N GLU A 96 -5.41 -8.17 5.99
CA GLU A 96 -5.93 -8.21 7.35
C GLU A 96 -5.85 -9.62 7.94
N LEU A 97 -6.17 -10.65 7.16
CA LEU A 97 -6.05 -12.06 7.56
C LEU A 97 -4.57 -12.47 7.80
N SER A 98 -3.66 -12.05 6.93
CA SER A 98 -2.23 -12.32 7.11
C SER A 98 -1.69 -11.69 8.39
N ILE A 99 -2.13 -10.46 8.71
CA ILE A 99 -1.74 -9.76 9.93
C ILE A 99 -2.30 -10.49 11.17
N LEU A 100 -3.56 -10.92 11.13
CA LEU A 100 -4.15 -11.70 12.21
C LEU A 100 -3.37 -12.99 12.45
N ARG A 101 -3.06 -13.76 11.41
CA ARG A 101 -2.28 -14.99 11.52
C ARG A 101 -0.91 -14.76 12.14
N GLY A 102 -0.23 -13.67 11.76
CA GLY A 102 1.04 -13.31 12.37
C GLY A 102 0.93 -13.03 13.86
N ALA A 103 -0.16 -12.37 14.30
CA ALA A 103 -0.43 -12.14 15.71
C ALA A 103 -0.76 -13.44 16.45
N LEU A 104 -1.63 -14.29 15.88
CA LEU A 104 -2.01 -15.59 16.46
C LEU A 104 -0.79 -16.51 16.64
N ALA A 105 0.07 -16.62 15.63
CA ALA A 105 1.29 -17.41 15.69
C ALA A 105 2.21 -16.90 16.81
N TRP A 106 2.39 -15.59 16.91
CA TRP A 106 3.19 -15.00 17.99
C TRP A 106 2.58 -15.27 19.38
N TRP A 107 1.24 -15.17 19.53
CA TRP A 107 0.57 -15.50 20.81
C TRP A 107 0.69 -16.96 21.17
N GLN A 108 0.71 -17.88 20.20
CA GLN A 108 1.02 -19.29 20.43
C GLN A 108 2.47 -19.50 20.91
N GLU A 109 3.43 -18.82 20.28
CA GLU A 109 4.84 -18.86 20.71
C GLU A 109 5.02 -18.33 22.14
N GLN A 110 4.17 -17.38 22.59
CA GLN A 110 4.13 -16.92 23.97
C GLN A 110 3.39 -17.88 24.93
N GLY A 111 2.77 -18.93 24.42
CA GLY A 111 1.96 -19.86 25.22
C GLY A 111 0.61 -19.29 25.65
N TRP A 112 0.12 -18.22 24.99
CA TRP A 112 -1.17 -17.60 25.33
C TRP A 112 -2.35 -18.24 24.62
N LEU A 113 -2.11 -18.98 23.56
CA LEU A 113 -3.09 -19.79 22.82
C LEU A 113 -2.55 -21.20 22.66
N ALA A 114 -3.40 -22.19 22.90
CA ALA A 114 -3.03 -23.61 22.76
C ALA A 114 -3.06 -24.09 21.31
N ALA A 115 -3.97 -23.53 20.49
CA ALA A 115 -4.17 -23.93 19.10
C ALA A 115 -4.29 -22.69 18.18
N ASP A 116 -4.09 -22.88 16.86
CA ASP A 116 -4.34 -21.85 15.87
C ASP A 116 -5.85 -21.82 15.46
N PRO A 117 -6.64 -20.86 15.94
CA PRO A 117 -8.06 -20.76 15.57
C PRO A 117 -8.26 -20.36 14.10
N ALA A 118 -7.24 -19.87 13.41
CA ALA A 118 -7.29 -19.46 12.02
C ALA A 118 -6.78 -20.50 11.02
N ALA A 119 -6.43 -21.73 11.47
CA ALA A 119 -5.89 -22.79 10.62
C ALA A 119 -6.83 -23.14 9.43
N GLY A 120 -8.13 -23.13 9.65
CA GLY A 120 -9.15 -23.43 8.65
C GLY A 120 -9.54 -22.25 7.72
N LEU A 121 -9.11 -21.03 8.02
CA LEU A 121 -9.45 -19.89 7.19
C LEU A 121 -8.71 -19.97 5.85
N ARG A 122 -9.36 -19.57 4.77
CA ARG A 122 -8.74 -19.49 3.44
C ARG A 122 -8.70 -18.04 2.98
N PRO A 123 -7.58 -17.58 2.40
CA PRO A 123 -7.56 -16.30 1.72
C PRO A 123 -8.60 -16.27 0.60
N LEU A 124 -9.22 -15.13 0.36
CA LEU A 124 -10.10 -14.97 -0.78
C LEU A 124 -9.30 -15.00 -2.08
N PRO A 125 -9.92 -15.53 -3.17
CA PRO A 125 -9.34 -15.42 -4.50
C PRO A 125 -8.96 -13.98 -4.79
N ARG A 126 -7.72 -13.76 -5.22
CA ARG A 126 -7.32 -12.41 -5.64
C ARG A 126 -8.02 -12.11 -6.96
N PRO A 127 -8.62 -10.91 -7.11
CA PRO A 127 -9.03 -10.47 -8.42
C PRO A 127 -7.85 -10.58 -9.36
N GLU A 128 -8.08 -11.12 -10.54
CA GLU A 128 -7.06 -11.21 -11.57
C GLU A 128 -6.45 -9.83 -11.81
N ALA A 129 -5.14 -9.75 -11.85
CA ALA A 129 -4.48 -8.48 -12.13
C ALA A 129 -4.90 -8.05 -13.54
N ALA A 130 -5.39 -6.83 -13.68
CA ALA A 130 -5.73 -6.31 -14.98
C ALA A 130 -4.52 -6.47 -15.92
N ALA A 131 -4.75 -7.06 -17.09
CA ALA A 131 -3.70 -7.26 -18.09
C ALA A 131 -3.01 -5.93 -18.44
N PRO A 132 -1.72 -5.94 -18.80
CA PRO A 132 -1.07 -4.76 -19.36
C PRO A 132 -1.85 -4.20 -20.53
N LEU A 133 -1.75 -2.89 -20.75
CA LEU A 133 -2.37 -2.25 -21.92
C LEU A 133 -1.79 -2.81 -23.20
N GLY A 134 -2.67 -3.07 -24.18
CA GLY A 134 -2.26 -3.42 -25.52
C GLY A 134 -1.48 -2.27 -26.20
N PRO A 135 -0.73 -2.56 -27.28
CA PRO A 135 0.11 -1.56 -27.95
C PRO A 135 -0.65 -0.30 -28.38
N ASP A 136 -1.89 -0.45 -28.87
CA ASP A 136 -2.71 0.67 -29.34
C ASP A 136 -3.27 1.49 -28.19
N GLU A 137 -3.77 0.84 -27.15
CA GLU A 137 -4.24 1.49 -25.92
C GLU A 137 -3.10 2.27 -25.26
N LEU A 138 -1.93 1.64 -25.12
CA LEU A 138 -0.75 2.26 -24.56
C LEU A 138 -0.33 3.50 -25.36
N ARG A 139 -0.30 3.40 -26.68
CA ARG A 139 0.03 4.52 -27.58
C ARG A 139 -0.95 5.66 -27.38
N ALA A 140 -2.24 5.35 -27.34
CA ALA A 140 -3.30 6.34 -27.12
C ALA A 140 -3.18 7.01 -25.72
N VAL A 141 -2.93 6.23 -24.68
CA VAL A 141 -2.72 6.75 -23.30
C VAL A 141 -1.50 7.67 -23.25
N LEU A 142 -0.37 7.27 -23.84
CA LEU A 142 0.86 8.09 -23.83
C LEU A 142 0.76 9.33 -24.73
N ALA A 143 -0.22 9.41 -25.62
CA ALA A 143 -0.54 10.58 -26.45
C ALA A 143 -1.52 11.55 -25.77
N LEU A 144 -2.11 11.20 -24.63
CA LEU A 144 -3.05 12.06 -23.91
C LEU A 144 -2.44 13.43 -23.60
N ARG A 145 -3.24 14.49 -23.83
CA ARG A 145 -2.94 15.84 -23.38
C ARG A 145 -3.15 15.92 -21.86
N ALA A 146 -2.06 15.89 -21.13
CA ALA A 146 -2.04 15.94 -19.67
C ALA A 146 -0.90 16.86 -19.18
N PRO A 147 -0.97 17.36 -17.95
CA PRO A 147 0.13 18.11 -17.34
C PRO A 147 1.46 17.36 -17.41
N LEU A 148 2.57 18.10 -17.44
CA LEU A 148 3.91 17.55 -17.64
C LEU A 148 4.26 16.45 -16.63
N ARG A 149 3.87 16.65 -15.37
CA ARG A 149 4.09 15.67 -14.29
C ARG A 149 3.47 14.32 -14.61
N GLU A 150 2.19 14.29 -15.01
CA GLU A 150 1.45 13.08 -15.36
C GLU A 150 2.10 12.39 -16.56
N ARG A 151 2.42 13.14 -17.60
CA ARG A 151 3.07 12.62 -18.81
C ARG A 151 4.44 11.99 -18.48
N VAL A 152 5.22 12.61 -17.61
CA VAL A 152 6.50 12.05 -17.14
C VAL A 152 6.27 10.79 -16.32
N THR A 153 5.33 10.81 -15.39
CA THR A 153 5.02 9.65 -14.54
C THR A 153 4.64 8.44 -15.39
N TRP A 154 3.72 8.60 -16.33
CA TRP A 154 3.24 7.50 -17.18
C TRP A 154 4.33 6.92 -18.07
N ARG A 155 5.17 7.79 -18.65
CA ARG A 155 6.30 7.36 -19.49
C ARG A 155 7.38 6.66 -18.68
N LEU A 156 7.73 7.18 -17.51
CA LEU A 156 8.71 6.53 -16.64
C LEU A 156 8.24 5.13 -16.22
N LEU A 157 6.96 4.97 -15.84
CA LEU A 157 6.39 3.68 -15.47
C LEU A 157 6.47 2.69 -16.63
N HIS A 158 6.11 3.13 -17.83
CA HIS A 158 6.16 2.28 -19.02
C HIS A 158 7.60 1.96 -19.44
N GLU A 159 8.46 2.98 -19.53
CA GLU A 159 9.82 2.82 -20.07
C GLU A 159 10.76 2.08 -19.12
N SER A 160 10.59 2.25 -17.79
CA SER A 160 11.44 1.58 -16.80
C SER A 160 10.91 0.21 -16.38
N GLY A 161 9.61 -0.06 -16.55
CA GLY A 161 8.96 -1.26 -15.99
C GLY A 161 8.98 -1.35 -14.46
N ALA A 162 9.48 -0.32 -13.78
CA ALA A 162 9.67 -0.31 -12.34
C ALA A 162 8.33 -0.31 -11.58
N PRO A 163 8.30 -0.77 -10.33
CA PRO A 163 7.15 -0.60 -9.43
C PRO A 163 6.73 0.87 -9.33
N VAL A 164 5.43 1.11 -9.22
CA VAL A 164 4.88 2.48 -9.14
C VAL A 164 5.48 3.24 -7.97
N GLU A 165 5.62 2.56 -6.85
CA GLU A 165 6.21 3.10 -5.61
C GLU A 165 7.66 3.56 -5.84
N SER A 166 8.43 2.80 -6.61
CA SER A 166 9.82 3.14 -6.95
C SER A 166 9.91 4.42 -7.78
N VAL A 167 9.01 4.60 -8.76
CA VAL A 167 8.95 5.82 -9.57
C VAL A 167 8.49 7.01 -8.73
N LEU A 168 7.52 6.83 -7.84
CA LEU A 168 7.02 7.89 -6.96
C LEU A 168 8.02 8.28 -5.86
N ALA A 169 8.91 7.38 -5.48
CA ALA A 169 9.96 7.63 -4.49
C ALA A 169 11.19 8.38 -5.03
N LEU A 170 11.26 8.62 -6.35
CA LEU A 170 12.39 9.33 -6.95
C LEU A 170 12.51 10.77 -6.45
N ASP A 171 13.74 11.18 -6.21
CA ASP A 171 14.13 12.57 -5.99
C ASP A 171 14.90 13.11 -7.20
N VAL A 172 14.98 14.43 -7.31
CA VAL A 172 15.66 15.10 -8.44
C VAL A 172 17.15 14.76 -8.48
N ASP A 173 17.80 14.72 -7.32
CA ASP A 173 19.20 14.37 -7.14
C ASP A 173 19.51 12.87 -7.32
N HIS A 174 18.46 12.04 -7.51
CA HIS A 174 18.65 10.64 -7.90
C HIS A 174 18.87 10.45 -9.39
N LEU A 175 18.69 11.47 -10.22
CA LEU A 175 18.63 11.34 -11.67
C LEU A 175 19.98 11.61 -12.31
N ASP A 176 20.47 10.64 -13.08
CA ASP A 176 21.51 10.86 -14.09
C ASP A 176 20.82 11.07 -15.45
N LEU A 177 20.57 12.34 -15.78
CA LEU A 177 19.86 12.70 -17.01
C LEU A 177 20.70 12.38 -18.27
N LEU A 178 22.03 12.38 -18.16
CA LEU A 178 22.93 12.09 -19.27
C LEU A 178 22.88 10.60 -19.64
N HIS A 179 23.02 9.74 -18.64
CA HIS A 179 23.01 8.28 -18.83
C HIS A 179 21.61 7.65 -18.79
N ARG A 180 20.58 8.47 -18.57
CA ARG A 180 19.16 8.04 -18.54
C ARG A 180 18.87 6.95 -17.52
N CYS A 181 19.42 7.08 -16.33
CA CYS A 181 19.25 6.14 -15.25
C CYS A 181 19.22 6.85 -13.90
N THR A 182 18.91 6.10 -12.87
CA THR A 182 19.09 6.57 -11.49
C THR A 182 20.54 6.35 -11.06
N LEU A 183 21.07 7.28 -10.27
CA LEU A 183 22.35 7.13 -9.59
C LEU A 183 22.27 5.98 -8.58
N PRO A 184 23.30 5.13 -8.50
CA PRO A 184 23.34 4.06 -7.51
C PRO A 184 23.34 4.62 -6.09
N GLY A 185 22.67 3.92 -5.18
CA GLY A 185 22.61 4.32 -3.77
C GLY A 185 21.90 3.29 -2.90
N PRO A 186 22.14 3.28 -1.59
CA PRO A 186 21.50 2.35 -0.68
C PRO A 186 19.96 2.44 -0.76
N GLY A 187 19.29 1.31 -0.97
CA GLY A 187 17.83 1.23 -1.03
C GLY A 187 17.20 1.90 -2.27
N ARG A 188 17.99 2.38 -3.22
CA ARG A 188 17.50 2.99 -4.47
C ARG A 188 17.35 1.92 -5.54
N PRO A 189 16.17 1.78 -6.16
CA PRO A 189 16.02 0.90 -7.31
C PRO A 189 16.81 1.49 -8.51
N ALA A 190 17.53 0.64 -9.22
CA ALA A 190 18.14 1.01 -10.48
C ALA A 190 17.05 1.13 -11.55
N LEU A 191 16.67 2.36 -11.91
CA LEU A 191 15.75 2.64 -12.99
C LEU A 191 16.50 3.12 -14.22
N ARG A 192 16.02 2.69 -15.38
CA ARG A 192 16.44 3.22 -16.66
C ARG A 192 15.22 3.73 -17.44
N TRP A 193 15.41 4.74 -18.26
CA TRP A 193 14.36 5.29 -19.12
C TRP A 193 14.83 5.52 -20.54
N ARG A 194 13.88 5.69 -21.45
CA ARG A 194 14.14 5.85 -22.88
C ARG A 194 14.02 7.32 -23.31
N ALA A 195 14.09 7.55 -24.61
CA ALA A 195 14.17 8.89 -25.19
C ALA A 195 12.95 9.78 -24.86
N ALA A 196 11.76 9.21 -24.69
CA ALA A 196 10.57 10.02 -24.44
C ALA A 196 10.57 10.63 -23.03
N SER A 197 10.95 9.87 -22.00
CA SER A 197 11.15 10.41 -20.65
C SER A 197 12.36 11.36 -20.62
N ALA A 198 13.45 11.03 -21.32
CA ALA A 198 14.65 11.87 -21.37
C ALA A 198 14.39 13.29 -21.91
N ARG A 199 13.43 13.46 -22.81
CA ARG A 199 13.02 14.79 -23.31
C ARG A 199 12.19 15.59 -22.31
N LEU A 200 11.41 14.91 -21.46
CA LEU A 200 10.47 15.56 -20.55
C LEU A 200 11.05 15.82 -19.16
N LEU A 201 11.95 14.97 -18.69
CA LEU A 201 12.56 15.08 -17.36
C LEU A 201 13.25 16.42 -17.11
N PRO A 202 14.12 16.95 -18.03
CA PRO A 202 14.74 18.26 -17.83
C PRO A 202 13.72 19.38 -17.66
N LEU A 203 12.59 19.32 -18.39
CA LEU A 203 11.52 20.33 -18.27
C LEU A 203 10.80 20.21 -16.91
N LEU A 204 10.62 18.99 -16.39
CA LEU A 204 9.98 18.76 -15.11
C LEU A 204 10.83 19.21 -13.93
N VAL A 205 12.16 19.02 -14.01
CA VAL A 205 13.10 19.37 -12.94
C VAL A 205 13.62 20.79 -13.02
N ALA A 206 13.29 21.54 -14.08
CA ALA A 206 13.81 22.88 -14.32
C ALA A 206 13.79 23.76 -13.05
N GLY A 207 14.95 24.33 -12.68
CA GLY A 207 15.12 25.16 -11.50
C GLY A 207 15.12 24.41 -10.15
N ARG A 208 15.16 23.06 -10.15
CA ARG A 208 15.24 22.24 -8.94
C ARG A 208 16.51 21.41 -8.90
N THR A 209 17.19 21.44 -7.75
CA THR A 209 18.43 20.70 -7.51
C THR A 209 18.25 19.50 -6.60
N GLY A 210 17.08 19.34 -5.96
CA GLY A 210 16.82 18.23 -5.05
C GLY A 210 15.35 18.13 -4.63
N GLY A 211 15.07 17.17 -3.77
CA GLY A 211 13.75 16.86 -3.27
C GLY A 211 12.89 16.03 -4.23
N PRO A 212 11.62 15.72 -3.88
CA PRO A 212 10.78 14.79 -4.62
C PRO A 212 10.65 15.16 -6.10
N LEU A 213 10.87 14.21 -7.00
CA LEU A 213 10.73 14.40 -8.44
C LEU A 213 9.30 14.78 -8.82
N LEU A 214 8.34 14.01 -8.34
CA LEU A 214 6.92 14.16 -8.65
C LEU A 214 6.20 14.86 -7.50
N LEU A 215 5.70 16.05 -7.75
CA LEU A 215 5.12 16.92 -6.73
C LEU A 215 3.60 17.01 -6.86
N THR A 216 2.91 17.22 -5.74
CA THR A 216 1.51 17.64 -5.72
C THR A 216 1.37 19.08 -6.23
N GLU A 217 0.15 19.49 -6.61
CA GLU A 217 -0.12 20.89 -7.00
C GLU A 217 -0.15 21.84 -5.80
N ARG A 218 -0.49 21.33 -4.63
CA ARG A 218 -0.62 22.10 -3.40
C ARG A 218 0.64 22.00 -2.55
N ARG A 219 0.85 22.98 -1.70
CA ARG A 219 1.87 22.91 -0.65
C ARG A 219 1.59 21.74 0.28
N ALA A 220 2.66 21.14 0.77
CA ALA A 220 2.57 20.06 1.74
C ALA A 220 1.92 20.55 3.04
N PRO A 221 1.06 19.73 3.68
CA PRO A 221 0.52 20.05 5.01
C PRO A 221 1.62 20.27 6.04
N ALA A 222 1.29 21.00 7.11
CA ALA A 222 2.17 21.11 8.26
C ALA A 222 2.47 19.71 8.82
N GLY A 223 3.73 19.49 9.22
CA GLY A 223 4.19 18.18 9.71
C GLY A 223 4.60 17.17 8.63
N THR A 224 4.51 17.51 7.33
CA THR A 224 5.07 16.65 6.28
C THR A 224 6.59 16.55 6.45
N PRO A 225 7.18 15.32 6.45
CA PRO A 225 8.62 15.13 6.54
C PRO A 225 9.38 15.94 5.47
N ALA A 226 10.57 16.43 5.81
CA ALA A 226 11.38 17.22 4.90
C ALA A 226 11.72 16.47 3.61
N ALA A 227 11.95 15.15 3.70
CA ALA A 227 12.21 14.28 2.56
C ALA A 227 11.03 14.19 1.56
N ASP A 228 9.79 14.44 2.03
CA ASP A 228 8.59 14.43 1.20
C ASP A 228 8.12 15.82 0.78
N ARG A 229 8.96 16.83 0.97
CA ARG A 229 8.66 18.22 0.64
C ARG A 229 9.76 18.81 -0.24
N CYS A 230 9.35 19.43 -1.34
CA CYS A 230 10.28 20.16 -2.21
C CYS A 230 10.83 21.40 -1.48
N PRO A 231 12.17 21.52 -1.35
CA PRO A 231 12.78 22.66 -0.64
C PRO A 231 12.41 24.01 -1.24
N GLY A 232 12.38 24.11 -2.59
CA GLY A 232 12.14 25.37 -3.28
C GLY A 232 10.65 25.77 -3.33
N THR A 233 9.73 24.82 -3.52
CA THR A 233 8.31 25.13 -3.71
C THR A 233 7.42 24.87 -2.51
N GLY A 234 7.90 24.12 -1.54
CA GLY A 234 7.12 23.63 -0.40
C GLY A 234 6.02 22.62 -0.75
N ARG A 235 5.96 22.15 -2.03
CA ARG A 235 5.00 21.14 -2.47
C ARG A 235 5.38 19.76 -1.99
N GLY A 236 4.38 18.91 -1.72
CA GLY A 236 4.60 17.55 -1.24
C GLY A 236 4.87 16.56 -2.38
N ARG A 237 5.48 15.42 -2.04
CA ARG A 237 5.63 14.25 -2.91
C ARG A 237 4.27 13.76 -3.38
N LEU A 238 4.15 13.39 -4.63
CA LEU A 238 2.94 12.79 -5.20
C LEU A 238 2.73 11.40 -4.58
N SER A 239 1.62 11.21 -3.89
CA SER A 239 1.26 9.92 -3.30
C SER A 239 0.72 8.96 -4.37
N TYR A 240 0.88 7.65 -4.11
CA TYR A 240 0.31 6.60 -4.95
C TYR A 240 -1.19 6.80 -5.21
N ARG A 241 -1.95 7.05 -4.14
CA ARG A 241 -3.39 7.28 -4.25
C ARG A 241 -3.71 8.40 -5.24
N ARG A 242 -3.02 9.55 -5.11
CA ARG A 242 -3.26 10.69 -6.00
C ARG A 242 -2.82 10.42 -7.43
N ALA A 243 -1.68 9.74 -7.63
CA ALA A 243 -1.22 9.34 -8.96
C ALA A 243 -2.21 8.40 -9.65
N ALA A 244 -2.74 7.41 -8.91
CA ALA A 244 -3.74 6.47 -9.40
C ALA A 244 -5.07 7.17 -9.74
N GLU A 245 -5.57 8.07 -8.89
CA GLU A 245 -6.78 8.86 -9.14
C GLU A 245 -6.65 9.69 -10.44
N LEU A 246 -5.51 10.37 -10.62
CA LEU A 246 -5.25 11.19 -11.80
C LEU A 246 -5.22 10.33 -13.07
N PHE A 247 -4.56 9.18 -13.03
CA PHE A 247 -4.47 8.29 -14.18
C PHE A 247 -5.81 7.66 -14.55
N THR A 248 -6.52 7.12 -13.56
CA THR A 248 -7.86 6.55 -13.75
C THR A 248 -8.83 7.58 -14.32
N THR A 249 -8.79 8.82 -13.82
CA THR A 249 -9.64 9.89 -14.33
C THR A 249 -9.29 10.26 -15.78
N ALA A 250 -8.01 10.36 -16.10
CA ALA A 250 -7.54 10.72 -17.45
C ALA A 250 -7.87 9.65 -18.49
N THR A 251 -7.90 8.38 -18.10
CA THR A 251 -8.10 7.25 -18.99
C THR A 251 -9.54 6.72 -19.02
N ARG A 252 -10.44 7.27 -18.20
CA ARG A 252 -11.83 6.77 -18.05
C ARG A 252 -12.59 6.67 -19.37
N ARG A 253 -12.40 7.63 -20.28
CA ARG A 253 -13.08 7.62 -21.59
C ARG A 253 -12.48 6.62 -22.59
N MET A 254 -11.31 6.07 -22.27
CA MET A 254 -10.59 5.13 -23.14
C MET A 254 -10.84 3.68 -22.72
N ASP A 255 -11.22 3.47 -21.47
CA ASP A 255 -11.61 2.16 -20.96
C ASP A 255 -13.04 1.84 -21.40
N PRO A 256 -13.28 0.76 -22.17
CA PRO A 256 -14.63 0.34 -22.56
C PRO A 256 -15.58 0.11 -21.38
N ALA A 257 -15.04 -0.27 -20.22
CA ALA A 257 -15.82 -0.44 -19.01
C ALA A 257 -16.09 0.88 -18.25
N GLY A 258 -15.57 2.01 -18.74
CA GLY A 258 -15.77 3.33 -18.13
C GLY A 258 -15.16 3.53 -16.75
N ARG A 259 -14.33 2.60 -16.27
CA ARG A 259 -13.67 2.63 -14.96
C ARG A 259 -12.36 3.40 -14.99
N GLY A 260 -11.70 3.41 -16.14
CA GLY A 260 -10.35 3.91 -16.36
C GLY A 260 -9.28 2.86 -16.04
N TYR A 261 -8.11 3.03 -16.64
CA TYR A 261 -6.99 2.12 -16.45
C TYR A 261 -6.25 2.36 -15.13
N THR A 262 -5.49 1.37 -14.68
CA THR A 262 -4.64 1.44 -13.49
C THR A 262 -3.18 1.68 -13.87
N LEU A 263 -2.40 2.32 -13.00
CA LEU A 263 -0.98 2.58 -13.24
C LEU A 263 -0.17 1.29 -13.47
N HIS A 264 -0.59 0.18 -12.89
CA HIS A 264 0.06 -1.12 -13.09
C HIS A 264 -0.02 -1.61 -14.53
N GLN A 265 -1.10 -1.29 -15.24
CA GLN A 265 -1.29 -1.68 -16.64
C GLN A 265 -0.35 -0.95 -17.62
N LEU A 266 0.28 0.16 -17.18
CA LEU A 266 1.31 0.84 -17.96
C LEU A 266 2.64 0.10 -18.00
N ARG A 267 2.87 -0.78 -17.03
CA ARG A 267 4.13 -1.54 -16.99
C ARG A 267 4.10 -2.61 -18.08
N PRO A 268 5.20 -2.79 -18.81
CA PRO A 268 5.30 -3.90 -19.73
C PRO A 268 5.05 -5.20 -18.96
N GLY A 269 4.28 -6.10 -19.55
CA GLY A 269 4.15 -7.46 -19.04
C GLY A 269 5.52 -8.12 -18.93
N PRO A 270 5.64 -9.23 -18.19
CA PRO A 270 6.84 -10.04 -18.27
C PRO A 270 7.08 -10.33 -19.75
N VAL A 271 8.25 -9.96 -20.25
CA VAL A 271 8.70 -10.37 -21.58
C VAL A 271 8.69 -11.88 -21.54
N GLY A 272 7.74 -12.53 -22.20
CA GLY A 272 7.80 -13.96 -22.42
C GLY A 272 9.16 -14.23 -23.03
N GLU A 273 9.94 -15.08 -22.43
CA GLU A 273 11.05 -15.73 -23.11
C GLU A 273 10.40 -16.48 -24.28
N GLU A 274 10.36 -15.83 -25.44
CA GLU A 274 10.15 -16.54 -26.69
C GLU A 274 11.39 -17.42 -26.88
N ALA A 275 11.13 -18.73 -26.74
CA ALA A 275 12.09 -19.80 -26.97
C ALA A 275 12.57 -19.82 -28.44
#